data_6f36ccaf42569cbb7db3121b2d17ab8b
#
_entry.id   6f36ccaf42569cbb7db3121b2d17ab8b
#
_cell.length_a   1.000
_cell.length_b   1.000
_cell.length_c   1.000
_cell.angle_alpha   90.00
_cell.angle_beta   90.00
_cell.angle_gamma   90.00
#
_symmetry.space_group_name_H-M   'P 1'
#
loop_
_entity.id
_entity.type
_entity.pdbx_description
1 polymer ?
#
loop_
_entity_poly.entity_id
_entity_poly.type
_entity_poly.pdbx_seq_one_letter_code
_entity_poly.pdbx_strand_id
1 'polypeptide(L)'
;MALGAIMIAHGSQKLFGGMSRFMGFLSSMGIPGWMGYLTVAAEFGGGILLVVGLLTRLAALSVVIDMAVAINKVHWKNGLTSAGGKVGYEFPLACGIIAFALIFLGAGPISLDGAFFRGGSAVRK
;
A
#
# COMPACT_ATOMS: atom_id res chain seq x y z
N MET A 1 -2.64 11.39 0.27
CA MET A 1 -2.07 11.60 -1.07
C MET A 1 -0.62 11.15 -1.19
N ALA A 2 0.26 11.53 -0.26
CA ALA A 2 1.66 11.10 -0.30
C ALA A 2 1.83 9.59 -0.29
N LEU A 3 1.14 8.89 0.60
CA LEU A 3 1.18 7.44 0.65
C LEU A 3 0.71 6.82 -0.66
N GLY A 4 -0.38 7.35 -1.23
CA GLY A 4 -0.89 6.86 -2.51
C GLY A 4 0.12 7.00 -3.64
N ALA A 5 0.79 8.15 -3.73
CA ALA A 5 1.83 8.38 -4.73
C ALA A 5 2.99 7.40 -4.58
N ILE A 6 3.42 7.14 -3.35
CA ILE A 6 4.47 6.16 -3.05
C ILE A 6 4.03 4.76 -3.49
N MET A 7 2.80 4.39 -3.17
CA MET A 7 2.27 3.07 -3.54
C MET A 7 2.15 2.90 -5.05
N ILE A 8 1.70 3.94 -5.77
CA ILE A 8 1.63 3.92 -7.23
C ILE A 8 3.03 3.69 -7.81
N ALA A 9 4.03 4.42 -7.31
CA ALA A 9 5.41 4.27 -7.80
C ALA A 9 5.91 2.84 -7.62
N HIS A 10 5.71 2.25 -6.44
CA HIS A 10 6.14 0.88 -6.16
C HIS A 10 5.38 -0.16 -6.99
N GLY A 11 4.06 -0.01 -7.09
CA GLY A 11 3.24 -0.91 -7.89
C GLY A 11 3.57 -0.83 -9.38
N SER A 12 3.83 0.38 -9.88
CA SER A 12 4.19 0.57 -11.29
C SER A 12 5.54 -0.05 -11.63
N GLN A 13 6.52 0.03 -10.72
CA GLN A 13 7.81 -0.62 -10.91
C GLN A 13 7.68 -2.13 -11.09
N LYS A 14 6.82 -2.76 -10.30
CA LYS A 14 6.56 -4.20 -10.40
C LYS A 14 5.78 -4.54 -11.67
N LEU A 15 4.77 -3.76 -12.00
CA LEU A 15 3.89 -4.02 -13.14
C LEU A 15 4.61 -3.82 -14.48
N PHE A 16 5.34 -2.70 -14.62
CA PHE A 16 6.00 -2.32 -15.87
C PHE A 16 7.48 -2.72 -15.91
N GLY A 17 8.12 -2.89 -14.75
CA GLY A 17 9.54 -3.28 -14.66
C GLY A 17 9.81 -4.78 -14.72
N GLY A 18 8.79 -5.63 -14.80
CA GLY A 18 8.95 -7.08 -14.93
C GLY A 18 8.13 -7.86 -13.90
N MET A 19 6.86 -8.07 -14.21
CA MET A 19 5.95 -8.86 -13.37
C MET A 19 6.45 -10.30 -13.19
N SER A 20 6.99 -10.91 -14.25
CA SER A 20 7.56 -12.27 -14.19
C SER A 20 8.72 -12.37 -13.20
N ARG A 21 9.58 -11.35 -13.19
CA ARG A 21 10.72 -11.29 -12.25
C ARG A 21 10.23 -11.18 -10.81
N PHE A 22 9.23 -10.35 -10.57
CA PHE A 22 8.65 -10.19 -9.24
C PHE A 22 7.96 -11.48 -8.77
N MET A 23 7.21 -12.15 -9.64
CA MET A 23 6.57 -13.43 -9.31
C MET A 23 7.61 -14.51 -9.02
N GLY A 24 8.70 -14.55 -9.77
CA GLY A 24 9.82 -15.47 -9.51
C GLY A 24 10.48 -15.19 -8.17
N PHE A 25 10.65 -13.93 -7.81
CA PHE A 25 11.17 -13.52 -6.51
C PHE A 25 10.28 -14.02 -5.36
N LEU A 26 8.96 -13.85 -5.48
CA LEU A 26 8.01 -14.36 -4.48
C LEU A 26 8.09 -15.88 -4.36
N SER A 27 8.16 -16.58 -5.48
CA SER A 27 8.26 -18.05 -5.49
C SER A 27 9.53 -18.53 -4.79
N SER A 28 10.65 -17.82 -4.94
CA SER A 28 11.90 -18.15 -4.25
C SER A 28 11.80 -18.02 -2.74
N MET A 29 10.83 -17.29 -2.25
CA MET A 29 10.56 -17.08 -0.82
C MET A 29 9.45 -17.96 -0.26
N GLY A 30 8.96 -18.91 -1.06
CA GLY A 30 7.86 -19.78 -0.66
C GLY A 30 6.48 -19.13 -0.76
N ILE A 31 6.37 -17.98 -1.42
CA ILE A 31 5.09 -17.30 -1.66
C ILE A 31 4.63 -17.67 -3.07
N PRO A 32 3.36 -18.15 -3.24
CA PRO A 32 2.85 -18.43 -4.58
C PRO A 32 2.98 -17.20 -5.50
N GLY A 33 3.51 -17.41 -6.72
CA GLY A 33 3.77 -16.30 -7.66
C GLY A 33 2.51 -15.50 -8.01
N TRP A 34 1.33 -16.13 -8.04
CA TRP A 34 0.07 -15.44 -8.35
C TRP A 34 -0.28 -14.36 -7.32
N MET A 35 0.23 -14.47 -6.09
CA MET A 35 0.04 -13.43 -5.08
C MET A 35 0.72 -12.12 -5.46
N GLY A 36 1.64 -12.13 -6.42
CA GLY A 36 2.21 -10.93 -6.99
C GLY A 36 1.17 -10.01 -7.61
N TYR A 37 0.12 -10.57 -8.22
CA TYR A 37 -0.98 -9.78 -8.76
C TYR A 37 -1.77 -9.07 -7.65
N LEU A 38 -1.95 -9.73 -6.50
CA LEU A 38 -2.60 -9.12 -5.34
C LEU A 38 -1.77 -7.97 -4.78
N THR A 39 -0.45 -8.14 -4.70
CA THR A 39 0.45 -7.08 -4.24
C THR A 39 0.40 -5.87 -5.17
N VAL A 40 0.49 -6.09 -6.48
CA VAL A 40 0.40 -5.00 -7.46
C VAL A 40 -0.97 -4.33 -7.42
N ALA A 41 -2.04 -5.10 -7.27
CA ALA A 41 -3.38 -4.53 -7.13
C ALA A 41 -3.49 -3.67 -5.88
N ALA A 42 -2.93 -4.11 -4.75
CA ALA A 42 -2.93 -3.34 -3.51
C ALA A 42 -2.09 -2.06 -3.64
N GLU A 43 -0.89 -2.16 -4.19
CA GLU A 43 0.02 -1.02 -4.30
C GLU A 43 -0.42 -0.04 -5.38
N PHE A 44 -0.65 -0.52 -6.59
CA PHE A 44 -1.00 0.34 -7.73
C PHE A 44 -2.45 0.80 -7.64
N GLY A 45 -3.39 -0.14 -7.54
CA GLY A 45 -4.82 0.18 -7.46
C GLY A 45 -5.19 0.90 -6.16
N GLY A 46 -4.71 0.37 -5.02
CA GLY A 46 -4.91 1.01 -3.72
C GLY A 46 -4.26 2.39 -3.67
N GLY A 47 -3.08 2.54 -4.27
CA GLY A 47 -2.39 3.82 -4.37
C GLY A 47 -3.21 4.86 -5.12
N ILE A 48 -3.81 4.50 -6.25
CA ILE A 48 -4.69 5.38 -7.02
C ILE A 48 -5.89 5.81 -6.16
N LEU A 49 -6.53 4.86 -5.48
CA LEU A 49 -7.65 5.15 -4.60
C LEU A 49 -7.25 6.11 -3.46
N LEU A 50 -6.05 5.95 -2.91
CA LEU A 50 -5.55 6.82 -1.85
C LEU A 50 -5.24 8.23 -2.36
N VAL A 51 -4.73 8.37 -3.59
CA VAL A 51 -4.44 9.69 -4.17
C VAL A 51 -5.74 10.48 -4.37
N VAL A 52 -6.77 9.85 -4.93
CA VAL A 52 -8.07 10.50 -5.14
C VAL A 52 -8.93 10.52 -3.89
N GLY A 53 -8.57 9.75 -2.86
CA GLY A 53 -9.31 9.68 -1.62
C GLY A 53 -10.66 8.96 -1.76
N LEU A 54 -10.72 7.93 -2.60
CA LEU A 54 -11.92 7.12 -2.79
C LEU A 54 -11.72 5.76 -2.13
N LEU A 55 -12.74 5.30 -1.36
CA LEU A 55 -12.69 4.06 -0.59
C LEU A 55 -11.40 3.97 0.24
N THR A 56 -10.99 5.09 0.83
CA THR A 56 -9.69 5.26 1.47
C THR A 56 -9.43 4.23 2.56
N ARG A 57 -10.41 3.93 3.38
CA ARG A 57 -10.25 2.98 4.49
C ARG A 57 -10.00 1.57 3.98
N LEU A 58 -10.70 1.17 2.92
CA LEU A 58 -10.53 -0.15 2.31
C LEU A 58 -9.18 -0.25 1.61
N ALA A 59 -8.80 0.79 0.85
CA ALA A 59 -7.50 0.86 0.20
C ALA A 59 -6.37 0.84 1.22
N ALA A 60 -6.50 1.58 2.31
CA ALA A 60 -5.52 1.60 3.40
C ALA A 60 -5.39 0.22 4.06
N LEU A 61 -6.49 -0.50 4.25
CA LEU A 61 -6.45 -1.85 4.81
C LEU A 61 -5.64 -2.79 3.89
N SER A 62 -5.83 -2.70 2.58
CA SER A 62 -5.06 -3.52 1.63
C SER A 62 -3.57 -3.21 1.71
N VAL A 63 -3.20 -1.94 1.88
CA VAL A 63 -1.80 -1.53 2.05
C VAL A 63 -1.22 -2.06 3.36
N VAL A 64 -1.98 -2.01 4.46
CA VAL A 64 -1.52 -2.56 5.75
C VAL A 64 -1.20 -4.05 5.62
N ILE A 65 -2.08 -4.81 4.99
CA ILE A 65 -1.87 -6.25 4.78
C ILE A 65 -0.63 -6.49 3.92
N ASP A 66 -0.49 -5.75 2.82
CA ASP A 66 0.65 -5.88 1.92
C ASP A 66 1.96 -5.56 2.63
N MET A 67 2.00 -4.48 3.39
CA MET A 67 3.20 -4.08 4.13
C MET A 67 3.54 -5.08 5.24
N ALA A 68 2.56 -5.63 5.93
CA ALA A 68 2.78 -6.66 6.94
C ALA A 68 3.43 -7.91 6.33
N VAL A 69 2.96 -8.35 5.17
CA VAL A 69 3.56 -9.48 4.45
C VAL A 69 4.97 -9.13 3.99
N ALA A 70 5.20 -7.94 3.47
CA ALA A 70 6.51 -7.48 3.04
C ALA A 70 7.52 -7.49 4.20
N ILE A 71 7.13 -6.98 5.36
CA ILE A 71 7.99 -7.00 6.56
C ILE A 71 8.31 -8.45 6.97
N ASN A 72 7.28 -9.27 7.10
CA ASN A 72 7.44 -10.63 7.60
C ASN A 72 8.26 -11.52 6.66
N LYS A 73 8.01 -11.45 5.36
CA LYS A 73 8.60 -12.37 4.39
C LYS A 73 9.89 -11.87 3.74
N VAL A 74 10.03 -10.56 3.58
CA VAL A 74 11.13 -9.99 2.79
C VAL A 74 12.16 -9.28 3.67
N HIS A 75 11.70 -8.38 4.53
CA HIS A 75 12.58 -7.42 5.18
C HIS A 75 12.93 -7.74 6.63
N TRP A 76 12.21 -8.66 7.26
CA TRP A 76 12.41 -8.93 8.70
C TRP A 76 13.86 -9.29 9.04
N LYS A 77 14.49 -10.13 8.22
CA LYS A 77 15.87 -10.57 8.42
C LYS A 77 16.89 -9.46 8.23
N ASN A 78 16.53 -8.38 7.54
CA ASN A 78 17.43 -7.28 7.24
C ASN A 78 17.49 -6.23 8.35
N GLY A 79 16.65 -6.37 9.38
CA GLY A 79 16.58 -5.41 10.48
C GLY A 79 15.76 -4.16 10.11
N LEU A 80 15.71 -3.20 11.04
CA LEU A 80 14.89 -2.00 10.90
C LEU A 80 15.44 -1.07 9.81
N THR A 81 16.72 -0.77 9.86
CA THR A 81 17.35 0.19 8.93
C THR A 81 18.02 -0.51 7.76
N SER A 82 18.09 0.19 6.64
CA SER A 82 18.81 -0.31 5.47
C SER A 82 20.32 -0.15 5.68
N ALA A 83 21.05 -1.25 5.55
CA ALA A 83 22.50 -1.25 5.71
C ALA A 83 23.13 -2.39 4.90
N GLY A 84 24.39 -2.21 4.48
CA GLY A 84 25.14 -3.27 3.81
C GLY A 84 24.51 -3.75 2.50
N GLY A 85 23.84 -2.90 1.77
CA GLY A 85 23.17 -3.27 0.53
C GLY A 85 21.82 -3.97 0.69
N LYS A 86 21.34 -4.16 1.94
CA LYS A 86 20.06 -4.79 2.24
C LYS A 86 19.06 -3.71 2.65
N VAL A 87 17.83 -3.84 2.17
CA VAL A 87 16.74 -2.91 2.51
C VAL A 87 16.04 -3.40 3.78
N GLY A 88 16.08 -2.60 4.84
CA GLY A 88 15.41 -2.89 6.09
C GLY A 88 13.89 -2.71 5.98
N TYR A 89 13.18 -3.00 7.09
CA TYR A 89 11.72 -2.90 7.11
C TYR A 89 11.20 -1.53 7.54
N GLU A 90 12.07 -0.52 7.71
CA GLU A 90 11.64 0.82 8.14
C GLU A 90 10.67 1.46 7.13
N PHE A 91 10.90 1.32 5.83
CA PHE A 91 10.04 1.88 4.79
C PHE A 91 8.66 1.21 4.76
N PRO A 92 8.55 -0.14 4.64
CA PRO A 92 7.24 -0.77 4.71
C PRO A 92 6.55 -0.56 6.06
N LEU A 93 7.29 -0.46 7.16
CA LEU A 93 6.73 -0.16 8.46
C LEU A 93 6.11 1.24 8.49
N ALA A 94 6.82 2.25 7.95
CA ALA A 94 6.30 3.62 7.88
C ALA A 94 5.03 3.69 7.01
N CYS A 95 5.04 3.05 5.84
CA CYS A 95 3.87 2.99 4.98
C CYS A 95 2.69 2.27 5.66
N GLY A 96 2.97 1.17 6.36
CA GLY A 96 1.96 0.42 7.10
C GLY A 96 1.34 1.24 8.23
N ILE A 97 2.15 2.00 8.98
CA ILE A 97 1.65 2.86 10.06
C ILE A 97 0.76 3.98 9.50
N ILE A 98 1.18 4.63 8.42
CA ILE A 98 0.39 5.67 7.77
C ILE A 98 -0.94 5.10 7.27
N ALA A 99 -0.90 3.95 6.61
CA ALA A 99 -2.10 3.27 6.13
C ALA A 99 -3.01 2.86 7.29
N PHE A 100 -2.45 2.35 8.37
CA PHE A 100 -3.20 1.98 9.58
C PHE A 100 -3.94 3.19 10.15
N ALA A 101 -3.27 4.35 10.23
CA ALA A 101 -3.91 5.59 10.67
C ALA A 101 -5.07 6.00 9.74
N LEU A 102 -4.92 5.83 8.43
CA LEU A 102 -5.95 6.17 7.46
C LEU A 102 -7.19 5.29 7.56
N ILE A 103 -7.07 4.05 8.06
CA ILE A 103 -8.23 3.18 8.31
C ILE A 103 -9.20 3.87 9.29
N PHE A 104 -8.68 4.55 10.29
CA PHE A 104 -9.46 5.22 11.32
C PHE A 104 -9.83 6.65 10.94
N LEU A 105 -8.89 7.40 10.34
CA LEU A 105 -9.07 8.81 10.03
C LEU A 105 -9.84 9.05 8.73
N GLY A 106 -9.71 8.15 7.76
CA GLY A 106 -10.25 8.34 6.42
C GLY A 106 -9.48 9.42 5.64
N ALA A 107 -10.01 9.80 4.48
CA ALA A 107 -9.33 10.68 3.54
C ALA A 107 -9.43 12.18 3.85
N GLY A 108 -10.31 12.56 4.77
CA GLY A 108 -10.57 13.96 5.06
C GLY A 108 -11.60 14.62 4.12
N PRO A 109 -11.86 15.93 4.29
CA PRO A 109 -12.90 16.62 3.53
C PRO A 109 -12.54 16.88 2.06
N ILE A 110 -11.25 17.01 1.75
CA ILE A 110 -10.80 17.24 0.36
C ILE A 110 -10.46 15.88 -0.26
N SER A 111 -11.50 15.13 -0.67
CA SER A 111 -11.37 13.79 -1.24
C SER A 111 -12.68 13.37 -1.87
N LEU A 112 -12.66 12.34 -2.72
CA LEU A 112 -13.87 11.76 -3.28
C LEU A 112 -14.75 11.11 -2.19
N ASP A 113 -14.16 10.49 -1.17
CA ASP A 113 -14.91 9.99 -0.02
C ASP A 113 -15.65 11.13 0.69
N GLY A 114 -14.97 12.25 0.88
CA GLY A 114 -15.58 13.45 1.45
C GLY A 114 -16.74 13.98 0.62
N ALA A 115 -16.58 13.98 -0.71
CA ALA A 115 -17.61 14.44 -1.63
C ALA A 115 -18.82 13.51 -1.67
N PHE A 116 -18.59 12.17 -1.69
CA PHE A 116 -19.67 11.20 -1.85
C PHE A 116 -20.35 10.81 -0.55
N PHE A 117 -19.59 10.68 0.54
CA PHE A 117 -20.10 10.12 1.80
C PHE A 117 -20.36 11.16 2.89
N ARG A 118 -19.69 12.32 2.85
CA ARG A 118 -19.88 13.40 3.83
C ARG A 118 -20.85 14.49 3.37
N GLY A 119 -21.10 14.58 2.08
CA GLY A 119 -22.00 15.60 1.51
C GLY A 119 -23.42 15.55 2.06
N GLY A 120 -23.88 14.38 2.52
CA GLY A 120 -25.20 14.23 3.09
C GLY A 120 -25.37 14.74 4.52
N SER A 121 -24.27 14.89 5.29
CA SER A 121 -24.36 15.37 6.68
C SER A 121 -24.29 16.89 6.80
N ALA A 122 -23.82 17.60 5.77
CA ALA A 122 -23.80 19.08 5.77
C ALA A 122 -25.17 19.70 5.53
N VAL A 123 -26.11 18.96 4.98
CA VAL A 123 -27.46 19.44 4.62
C VAL A 123 -28.45 19.29 5.79
N ARG A 124 -28.07 18.65 6.89
CA ARG A 124 -28.94 18.41 8.06
C ARG A 124 -28.80 19.44 9.19
N LYS A 125 -28.12 20.53 8.93
CA LYS A 125 -28.08 21.64 9.91
C LYS A 125 -29.18 22.68 9.56
#